data_388a8ef0485b5caf6d3290631e20beb5
#
_entry.id   388a8ef0485b5caf6d3290631e20beb5
#
_cell.length_a   1.000
_cell.length_b   1.000
_cell.length_c   1.000
_cell.angle_alpha   90.00
_cell.angle_beta   90.00
_cell.angle_gamma   90.00
#
_symmetry.space_group_name_H-M   'P 1'
#
loop_
_entity.id
_entity.type
_entity.pdbx_description
1 polymer ?
#
loop_
_entity_poly.entity_id
_entity_poly.type
_entity_poly.pdbx_seq_one_letter_code
_entity_poly.pdbx_strand_id
1 'polypeptide(L)'
;MKTIVIGLGNPILGDDGIGWKIAEELASVIGQDSSVEIDTAALGGLSLMERMLGYDRVVLVDSMETGQGPVGSVQTFPLASLPDPMAGHSASAHDTSLITALQTAKSIGADIPKRVDVVAVEAQNVYAFSEELSAPVAAAVPVAVQAVLDLLQGVPL
;
A
#
# COMPACT_ATOMS: atom_id res chain seq x y z
N MET A 1 -6.39 19.36 3.05
CA MET A 1 -5.35 18.32 2.86
C MET A 1 -5.90 17.25 1.91
N LYS A 2 -5.26 17.07 0.79
CA LYS A 2 -5.62 16.03 -0.19
C LYS A 2 -5.02 14.68 0.20
N THR A 3 -5.85 13.67 0.34
CA THR A 3 -5.42 12.32 0.72
C THR A 3 -5.89 11.31 -0.32
N ILE A 4 -5.01 10.37 -0.67
CA ILE A 4 -5.34 9.22 -1.50
C ILE A 4 -4.91 7.92 -0.82
N VAL A 5 -5.75 6.90 -0.93
CA VAL A 5 -5.42 5.52 -0.58
C VAL A 5 -5.27 4.74 -1.88
N ILE A 6 -4.16 4.06 -2.06
CA ILE A 6 -3.89 3.27 -3.28
C ILE A 6 -3.68 1.81 -2.90
N GLY A 7 -4.59 0.94 -3.34
CA GLY A 7 -4.41 -0.51 -3.26
C GLY A 7 -3.51 -0.99 -4.40
N LEU A 8 -2.35 -1.51 -4.03
CA LEU A 8 -1.34 -2.01 -4.98
C LEU A 8 -1.45 -3.51 -5.18
N GLY A 9 -1.00 -3.97 -6.32
CA GLY A 9 -0.82 -5.37 -6.63
C GLY A 9 -1.51 -5.80 -7.91
N ASN A 10 -1.47 -7.11 -8.17
CA ASN A 10 -2.10 -7.71 -9.33
C ASN A 10 -3.25 -8.62 -8.87
N PRO A 11 -4.53 -8.29 -9.17
CA PRO A 11 -5.68 -9.03 -8.65
C PRO A 11 -5.82 -10.45 -9.22
N ILE A 12 -5.06 -10.82 -10.24
CA ILE A 12 -5.05 -12.17 -10.81
C ILE A 12 -3.88 -13.05 -10.31
N LEU A 13 -3.07 -12.56 -9.39
CA LEU A 13 -1.93 -13.27 -8.81
C LEU A 13 -2.17 -13.64 -7.33
N GLY A 14 -3.29 -14.27 -7.02
CA GLY A 14 -3.59 -14.76 -5.68
C GLY A 14 -3.54 -13.67 -4.61
N ASP A 15 -2.71 -13.86 -3.60
CA ASP A 15 -2.56 -12.94 -2.46
C ASP A 15 -2.00 -11.56 -2.84
N ASP A 16 -1.38 -11.42 -4.01
CA ASP A 16 -0.94 -10.11 -4.50
C ASP A 16 -2.12 -9.16 -4.79
N GLY A 17 -3.32 -9.69 -4.90
CA GLY A 17 -4.56 -8.93 -5.04
C GLY A 17 -5.12 -8.33 -3.74
N ILE A 18 -4.49 -8.57 -2.59
CA ILE A 18 -5.01 -8.11 -1.29
C ILE A 18 -5.19 -6.58 -1.24
N GLY A 19 -4.27 -5.80 -1.79
CA GLY A 19 -4.36 -4.35 -1.81
C GLY A 19 -5.62 -3.85 -2.52
N TRP A 20 -5.99 -4.49 -3.62
CA TRP A 20 -7.21 -4.17 -4.35
C TRP A 20 -8.48 -4.51 -3.56
N LYS A 21 -8.51 -5.68 -2.92
CA LYS A 21 -9.64 -6.10 -2.07
C LYS A 21 -9.86 -5.15 -0.90
N ILE A 22 -8.77 -4.72 -0.26
CA ILE A 22 -8.86 -3.75 0.85
C ILE A 22 -9.35 -2.39 0.34
N ALA A 23 -8.87 -1.91 -0.79
CA ALA A 23 -9.33 -0.66 -1.38
C ALA A 23 -10.82 -0.69 -1.75
N GLU A 24 -11.30 -1.80 -2.34
CA GLU A 24 -12.71 -2.00 -2.66
C GLU A 24 -13.59 -1.98 -1.39
N GLU A 25 -13.18 -2.70 -0.36
CA GLU A 25 -13.90 -2.75 0.92
C GLU A 25 -13.90 -1.38 1.62
N LEU A 26 -12.76 -0.69 1.61
CA LEU A 26 -12.63 0.65 2.15
C LEU A 26 -13.58 1.64 1.45
N ALA A 27 -13.69 1.56 0.13
CA ALA A 27 -14.59 2.41 -0.65
C ALA A 27 -16.05 2.21 -0.24
N SER A 28 -16.45 0.97 0.07
CA SER A 28 -17.79 0.66 0.57
C SER A 28 -18.05 1.29 1.95
N VAL A 29 -17.04 1.33 2.81
CA VAL A 29 -17.14 1.84 4.18
C VAL A 29 -17.15 3.35 4.23
N ILE A 30 -16.26 4.01 3.47
CA ILE A 30 -16.10 5.47 3.48
C ILE A 30 -17.23 6.17 2.71
N GLY A 31 -17.72 5.56 1.63
CA GLY A 31 -18.73 6.17 0.78
C GLY A 31 -18.18 7.26 -0.15
N GLN A 32 -19.07 7.84 -0.96
CA GLN A 32 -18.69 8.78 -2.02
C GLN A 32 -18.44 10.22 -1.55
N ASP A 33 -18.90 10.59 -0.37
CA ASP A 33 -18.80 11.97 0.16
C ASP A 33 -17.51 12.22 0.95
N SER A 34 -16.55 11.30 0.84
CA SER A 34 -15.29 11.42 1.56
C SER A 34 -14.32 12.39 0.87
N SER A 35 -13.55 13.13 1.68
CA SER A 35 -12.41 13.92 1.21
C SER A 35 -11.19 13.06 0.84
N VAL A 36 -11.31 11.73 0.95
CA VAL A 36 -10.27 10.76 0.66
C VAL A 36 -10.57 10.10 -0.68
N GLU A 37 -9.64 10.18 -1.61
CA GLU A 37 -9.70 9.42 -2.85
C GLU A 37 -9.20 8.00 -2.62
N ILE A 38 -9.82 7.02 -3.29
CA ILE A 38 -9.42 5.61 -3.24
C ILE A 38 -9.20 5.13 -4.67
N ASP A 39 -8.06 4.52 -4.90
CA ASP A 39 -7.67 3.99 -6.21
C ASP A 39 -7.00 2.63 -6.07
N THR A 40 -6.95 1.90 -7.17
CA THR A 40 -6.23 0.64 -7.28
C THR A 40 -5.22 0.74 -8.42
N ALA A 41 -4.06 0.14 -8.25
CA ALA A 41 -3.00 0.21 -9.25
C ALA A 41 -2.15 -1.06 -9.29
N ALA A 42 -1.76 -1.46 -10.49
CA ALA A 42 -0.75 -2.48 -10.72
C ALA A 42 0.54 -1.81 -11.22
N LEU A 43 0.92 -0.73 -10.56
CA LEU A 43 2.05 0.13 -10.93
C LEU A 43 3.16 0.02 -9.90
N GLY A 44 4.35 0.36 -10.32
CA GLY A 44 5.52 0.48 -9.42
C GLY A 44 6.38 1.66 -9.84
N GLY A 45 7.37 1.99 -9.02
CA GLY A 45 8.39 2.97 -9.32
C GLY A 45 7.86 4.33 -9.74
N LEU A 46 8.32 4.78 -10.90
CA LEU A 46 8.02 6.10 -11.45
C LEU A 46 6.53 6.32 -11.70
N SER A 47 5.84 5.33 -12.26
CA SER A 47 4.40 5.44 -12.57
C SER A 47 3.56 5.56 -11.31
N LEU A 48 3.92 4.85 -10.26
CA LEU A 48 3.25 4.97 -8.96
C LEU A 48 3.52 6.35 -8.35
N MET A 49 4.76 6.82 -8.39
CA MET A 49 5.12 8.16 -7.91
C MET A 49 4.30 9.24 -8.61
N GLU A 50 4.12 9.14 -9.93
CA GLU A 50 3.31 10.09 -10.71
C GLU A 50 1.84 10.14 -10.21
N ARG A 51 1.28 9.00 -9.82
CA ARG A 51 -0.08 8.93 -9.23
C ARG A 51 -0.19 9.62 -7.88
N MET A 52 0.92 9.78 -7.18
CA MET A 52 0.96 10.37 -5.84
C MET A 52 1.17 11.88 -5.86
N LEU A 53 1.57 12.46 -6.99
CA LEU A 53 1.82 13.90 -7.10
C LEU A 53 0.55 14.72 -6.86
N GLY A 54 0.70 15.84 -6.14
CA GLY A 54 -0.40 16.73 -5.82
C GLY A 54 -1.28 16.31 -4.64
N TYR A 55 -0.96 15.17 -4.00
CA TYR A 55 -1.57 14.77 -2.73
C TYR A 55 -0.65 15.12 -1.57
N ASP A 56 -1.21 15.58 -0.48
CA ASP A 56 -0.46 15.87 0.75
C ASP A 56 -0.11 14.59 1.50
N ARG A 57 -1.02 13.61 1.45
CA ARG A 57 -0.91 12.34 2.15
C ARG A 57 -1.30 11.17 1.25
N VAL A 58 -0.51 10.10 1.33
CA VAL A 58 -0.78 8.86 0.63
C VAL A 58 -0.75 7.70 1.62
N VAL A 59 -1.70 6.78 1.50
CA VAL A 59 -1.68 5.48 2.17
C VAL A 59 -1.60 4.42 1.09
N LEU A 60 -0.51 3.65 1.09
CA LEU A 60 -0.33 2.50 0.20
C LEU A 60 -0.78 1.24 0.93
N VAL A 61 -1.52 0.40 0.24
CA VAL A 61 -1.98 -0.89 0.75
C VAL A 61 -1.46 -1.98 -0.17
N ASP A 62 -0.65 -2.89 0.36
CA ASP A 62 0.07 -3.87 -0.45
C ASP A 62 0.24 -5.20 0.29
N SER A 63 0.60 -6.24 -0.45
CA SER A 63 1.11 -7.48 0.10
C SER A 63 2.60 -7.37 0.38
N MET A 64 3.09 -8.19 1.32
CA MET A 64 4.52 -8.37 1.55
C MET A 64 4.84 -9.84 1.74
N GLU A 65 6.04 -10.25 1.39
CA GLU A 65 6.58 -11.59 1.59
C GLU A 65 7.89 -11.52 2.35
N THR A 66 7.84 -11.22 3.63
CA THR A 66 9.04 -11.09 4.47
C THR A 66 9.44 -12.42 5.09
N GLY A 67 8.51 -13.34 5.26
CA GLY A 67 8.72 -14.58 6.02
C GLY A 67 8.98 -14.36 7.51
N GLN A 68 8.83 -13.15 8.01
CA GLN A 68 9.15 -12.77 9.40
C GLN A 68 7.95 -12.80 10.33
N GLY A 69 6.76 -13.08 9.81
CA GLY A 69 5.55 -13.15 10.60
C GLY A 69 4.53 -14.10 10.00
N PRO A 70 3.43 -14.38 10.73
CA PRO A 70 2.38 -15.24 10.22
C PRO A 70 1.75 -14.66 8.96
N VAL A 71 1.40 -15.53 8.01
CA VAL A 71 0.62 -15.13 6.83
C VAL A 71 -0.71 -14.54 7.29
N GLY A 72 -1.07 -13.38 6.72
CA GLY A 72 -2.25 -12.62 7.12
C GLY A 72 -1.99 -11.58 8.21
N SER A 73 -0.78 -11.51 8.76
CA SER A 73 -0.43 -10.42 9.69
C SER A 73 -0.43 -9.07 8.98
N VAL A 74 -0.95 -8.06 9.65
CA VAL A 74 -1.05 -6.69 9.13
C VAL A 74 -0.05 -5.81 9.86
N GLN A 75 0.75 -5.08 9.10
CA GLN A 75 1.71 -4.11 9.63
C GLN A 75 1.44 -2.73 9.02
N THR A 76 1.66 -1.71 9.83
CA THR A 76 1.53 -0.32 9.41
C THR A 76 2.81 0.42 9.75
N PHE A 77 3.38 1.09 8.77
CA PHE A 77 4.64 1.82 8.95
C PHE A 77 4.74 2.99 7.95
N PRO A 78 5.49 4.06 8.30
CA PRO A 78 5.82 5.10 7.33
C PRO A 78 6.73 4.53 6.24
N LEU A 79 6.52 4.92 4.99
CA LEU A 79 7.40 4.49 3.88
C LEU A 79 8.87 4.86 4.15
N ALA A 80 9.10 6.01 4.78
CA ALA A 80 10.44 6.48 5.12
C ALA A 80 11.18 5.59 6.15
N SER A 81 10.46 4.71 6.87
CA SER A 81 11.06 3.78 7.83
C SER A 81 11.57 2.48 7.20
N LEU A 82 11.28 2.25 5.92
CA LEU A 82 11.83 1.09 5.21
C LEU A 82 13.35 1.17 5.16
N PRO A 83 14.05 0.03 5.36
CA PRO A 83 15.50 -0.01 5.26
C PRO A 83 15.96 0.42 3.86
N ASP A 84 17.20 0.90 3.80
CA ASP A 84 17.86 1.29 2.56
C ASP A 84 17.63 0.22 1.48
N PRO A 85 17.16 0.60 0.27
CA PRO A 85 17.02 -0.31 -0.87
C PRO A 85 18.30 -1.12 -1.18
N MET A 86 19.46 -0.57 -0.85
CA MET A 86 20.75 -1.25 -1.03
C MET A 86 21.00 -2.37 0.00
N ALA A 87 20.22 -2.46 1.05
CA ALA A 87 20.40 -3.47 2.11
C ALA A 87 19.76 -4.84 1.80
N GLY A 88 19.09 -5.01 0.67
CA GLY A 88 18.55 -6.29 0.20
C GLY A 88 17.35 -6.84 0.96
N HIS A 89 16.72 -6.02 1.80
CA HIS A 89 15.58 -6.41 2.63
C HIS A 89 14.35 -5.55 2.35
N SER A 90 13.98 -5.37 1.09
CA SER A 90 12.76 -4.65 0.76
C SER A 90 11.52 -5.53 1.00
N ALA A 91 10.50 -4.96 1.62
CA ALA A 91 9.22 -5.62 1.83
C ALA A 91 8.53 -5.97 0.51
N SER A 92 8.69 -5.14 -0.51
CA SER A 92 8.31 -5.43 -1.89
C SER A 92 9.24 -4.72 -2.88
N ALA A 93 9.34 -5.25 -4.10
CA ALA A 93 10.09 -4.60 -5.19
C ALA A 93 9.47 -3.24 -5.58
N HIS A 94 8.17 -3.06 -5.36
CA HIS A 94 7.47 -1.80 -5.61
C HIS A 94 7.98 -0.67 -4.73
N ASP A 95 8.20 -0.94 -3.44
CA ASP A 95 8.61 0.06 -2.45
C ASP A 95 10.02 0.59 -2.71
N THR A 96 10.95 -0.29 -3.10
CA THR A 96 12.34 0.07 -3.39
C THR A 96 12.43 1.06 -4.55
N SER A 97 11.76 0.77 -5.65
CA SER A 97 11.76 1.65 -6.83
C SER A 97 10.97 2.94 -6.58
N LEU A 98 9.94 2.88 -5.74
CA LEU A 98 9.14 4.04 -5.35
C LEU A 98 9.96 5.04 -4.52
N ILE A 99 10.73 4.58 -3.53
CA ILE A 99 11.59 5.45 -2.72
C ILE A 99 12.55 6.22 -3.62
N THR A 100 13.20 5.54 -4.55
CA THR A 100 14.11 6.17 -5.52
C THR A 100 13.38 7.18 -6.41
N ALA A 101 12.19 6.85 -6.89
CA ALA A 101 11.38 7.74 -7.72
C ALA A 101 10.96 9.00 -6.95
N LEU A 102 10.54 8.87 -5.69
CA LEU A 102 10.20 10.01 -4.83
C LEU A 102 11.39 10.91 -4.53
N GLN A 103 12.56 10.34 -4.28
CA GLN A 103 13.80 11.11 -4.07
C GLN A 103 14.17 11.90 -5.33
N THR A 104 14.09 11.28 -6.50
CA THR A 104 14.33 11.92 -7.78
C THR A 104 13.34 13.06 -8.04
N ALA A 105 12.04 12.80 -7.83
CA ALA A 105 11.00 13.80 -7.99
C ALA A 105 11.22 15.01 -7.05
N LYS A 106 11.59 14.77 -5.81
CA LYS A 106 11.92 15.82 -4.85
C LYS A 106 13.10 16.68 -5.33
N SER A 107 14.13 16.06 -5.90
CA SER A 107 15.33 16.76 -6.36
C SER A 107 15.06 17.73 -7.53
N ILE A 108 14.03 17.48 -8.32
CA ILE A 108 13.61 18.34 -9.43
C ILE A 108 12.46 19.29 -9.07
N GLY A 109 12.07 19.35 -7.79
CA GLY A 109 11.06 20.27 -7.30
C GLY A 109 9.61 19.85 -7.55
N ALA A 110 9.33 18.56 -7.78
CA ALA A 110 7.98 18.07 -7.94
C ALA A 110 7.19 18.15 -6.61
N ASP A 111 5.87 18.28 -6.71
CA ASP A 111 4.96 18.35 -5.57
C ASP A 111 4.67 16.92 -5.04
N ILE A 112 5.62 16.39 -4.28
CA ILE A 112 5.52 15.08 -3.68
C ILE A 112 4.72 15.09 -2.37
N PRO A 113 4.11 13.96 -1.96
CA PRO A 113 3.41 13.87 -0.69
C PRO A 113 4.32 14.19 0.50
N LYS A 114 3.76 14.89 1.49
CA LYS A 114 4.45 15.18 2.76
C LYS A 114 4.53 13.95 3.66
N ARG A 115 3.56 13.03 3.50
CA ARG A 115 3.47 11.80 4.28
C ARG A 115 3.00 10.64 3.40
N VAL A 116 3.73 9.53 3.49
CA VAL A 116 3.37 8.26 2.85
C VAL A 116 3.44 7.17 3.92
N ASP A 117 2.30 6.55 4.20
CA ASP A 117 2.19 5.41 5.10
C ASP A 117 1.89 4.15 4.29
N VAL A 118 2.30 3.00 4.80
CA VAL A 118 2.06 1.69 4.19
C VAL A 118 1.27 0.82 5.17
N VAL A 119 0.23 0.19 4.67
CA VAL A 119 -0.47 -0.92 5.33
C VAL A 119 -0.15 -2.17 4.51
N ALA A 120 0.59 -3.09 5.10
CA ALA A 120 1.06 -4.28 4.42
C ALA A 120 0.52 -5.55 5.07
N VAL A 121 0.14 -6.52 4.24
CA VAL A 121 -0.38 -7.82 4.68
C VAL A 121 0.61 -8.91 4.27
N GLU A 122 1.08 -9.71 5.23
CA GLU A 122 1.95 -10.83 4.96
C GLU A 122 1.24 -11.89 4.14
N ALA A 123 1.78 -12.21 2.98
CA ALA A 123 1.20 -13.11 1.98
C ALA A 123 2.08 -14.33 1.75
N GLN A 124 1.50 -15.36 1.15
CA GLN A 124 2.23 -16.60 0.82
C GLN A 124 2.13 -17.01 -0.64
N ASN A 125 1.08 -16.61 -1.35
CA ASN A 125 0.77 -17.07 -2.70
C ASN A 125 0.57 -15.90 -3.65
N VAL A 126 1.67 -15.33 -4.13
CA VAL A 126 1.67 -14.14 -5.00
C VAL A 126 2.11 -14.44 -6.45
N TYR A 127 2.37 -15.70 -6.77
CA TYR A 127 2.88 -16.10 -8.10
C TYR A 127 1.92 -16.98 -8.90
N ALA A 128 0.91 -17.58 -8.26
CA ALA A 128 -0.05 -18.42 -8.94
C ALA A 128 -1.22 -17.60 -9.48
N PHE A 129 -1.64 -17.88 -10.71
CA PHE A 129 -2.84 -17.28 -11.29
C PHE A 129 -4.08 -17.70 -10.50
N SER A 130 -4.66 -16.77 -9.78
CA SER A 130 -5.90 -16.94 -9.02
C SER A 130 -6.48 -15.58 -8.67
N GLU A 131 -7.78 -15.44 -8.72
CA GLU A 131 -8.50 -14.27 -8.21
C GLU A 131 -8.86 -14.42 -6.73
N GLU A 132 -8.54 -15.56 -6.13
CA GLU A 132 -8.84 -15.86 -4.73
C GLU A 132 -7.64 -15.60 -3.82
N LEU A 133 -7.93 -15.04 -2.65
CA LEU A 133 -6.96 -14.90 -1.57
C LEU A 133 -6.86 -16.20 -0.79
N SER A 134 -5.66 -16.52 -0.27
CA SER A 134 -5.53 -17.58 0.73
C SER A 134 -6.35 -17.25 1.99
N ALA A 135 -6.79 -18.25 2.73
CA ALA A 135 -7.68 -18.05 3.88
C ALA A 135 -7.14 -17.06 4.93
N PRO A 136 -5.87 -17.12 5.35
CA PRO A 136 -5.36 -16.16 6.33
C PRO A 136 -5.26 -14.73 5.77
N VAL A 137 -5.00 -14.57 4.48
CA VAL A 137 -4.96 -13.26 3.83
C VAL A 137 -6.37 -12.70 3.67
N ALA A 138 -7.34 -13.51 3.27
CA ALA A 138 -8.74 -13.10 3.21
C ALA A 138 -9.26 -12.64 4.59
N ALA A 139 -8.89 -13.34 5.65
CA ALA A 139 -9.24 -12.98 7.03
C ALA A 139 -8.60 -11.65 7.48
N ALA A 140 -7.49 -11.24 6.86
CA ALA A 140 -6.82 -9.99 7.17
C ALA A 140 -7.50 -8.75 6.58
N VAL A 141 -8.39 -8.89 5.60
CA VAL A 141 -9.05 -7.75 4.93
C VAL A 141 -9.71 -6.79 5.94
N PRO A 142 -10.60 -7.23 6.85
CA PRO A 142 -11.22 -6.29 7.79
C PRO A 142 -10.21 -5.65 8.75
N VAL A 143 -9.17 -6.35 9.14
CA VAL A 143 -8.09 -5.82 10.00
C VAL A 143 -7.33 -4.73 9.27
N ALA A 144 -6.97 -4.95 8.02
CA ALA A 144 -6.25 -3.98 7.21
C ALA A 144 -7.12 -2.75 6.88
N VAL A 145 -8.41 -2.94 6.60
CA VAL A 145 -9.37 -1.83 6.42
C VAL A 145 -9.40 -0.96 7.68
N GLN A 146 -9.50 -1.56 8.86
CA GLN A 146 -9.47 -0.81 10.11
C GLN A 146 -8.15 -0.07 10.31
N ALA A 147 -7.03 -0.69 9.98
CA ALA A 147 -5.71 -0.04 10.05
C ALA A 147 -5.64 1.22 9.16
N VAL A 148 -6.19 1.16 7.95
CA VAL A 148 -6.28 2.33 7.06
C VAL A 148 -7.18 3.41 7.67
N LEU A 149 -8.35 3.03 8.20
CA LEU A 149 -9.26 3.98 8.84
C LEU A 149 -8.61 4.68 10.04
N ASP A 150 -7.88 3.94 10.86
CA ASP A 150 -7.15 4.48 12.01
C ASP A 150 -6.10 5.50 11.56
N LEU A 151 -5.34 5.20 10.50
CA LEU A 151 -4.40 6.14 9.91
C LEU A 151 -5.09 7.41 9.43
N LEU A 152 -6.21 7.29 8.73
CA LEU A 152 -6.96 8.43 8.20
C LEU A 152 -7.50 9.33 9.31
N GLN A 153 -7.84 8.75 10.47
CA GLN A 153 -8.29 9.48 11.66
C GLN A 153 -7.15 10.08 12.49
N GLY A 154 -5.90 9.82 12.13
CA GLY A 154 -4.73 10.34 12.83
C GLY A 154 -4.32 9.56 14.06
N VAL A 155 -4.73 8.30 14.19
CA VAL A 155 -4.24 7.40 15.25
C VAL A 155 -2.75 7.19 15.05
N PRO A 156 -1.90 7.34 16.10
CA PRO A 156 -0.46 7.09 15.99
C PRO A 156 -0.14 5.66 15.61
N LEU A 157 0.98 5.47 14.89
CA LEU A 157 1.54 4.17 14.53
C LEU A 157 2.17 3.47 15.73
#